data_d21547596bc802e349dd70953acface1
#
_entry.id   d21547596bc802e349dd70953acface1
#
_cell.length_a   1.000
_cell.length_b   1.000
_cell.length_c   1.000
_cell.angle_alpha   90.00
_cell.angle_beta   90.00
_cell.angle_gamma   90.00
#
_symmetry.space_group_name_H-M   'P 1'
#
loop_
_entity.id
_entity.type
_entity.pdbx_description
1 polymer ?
#
loop_
_entity_poly.entity_id
_entity_poly.type
_entity_poly.pdbx_seq_one_letter_code
_entity_poly.pdbx_strand_id
1 'polypeptide(L)'
;IELVKDNYDYIFNKYPFFWEALKNSTTWAILGAVVQIPVATLIALALSRKIKGIKFVRNVYIIPNMISTAAMGVIFLQLYNPSYGIINPIIRLFNKNFTDNILLLKGPAFIAMTCAYIFFTGTTTLMILGNIMAVPEEVREAAMLDGASGLKQDWFITIPMIKGTLKTVSILAATAGFLLYNEVYFLTKGAAGTYSISYVIRELAITSPRTQFGRANAVALIQ
;
A
#
# COMPACT_ATOMS: atom_id res chain seq x y z
N ILE A 1 34.03 8.76 14.05
CA ILE A 1 34.01 7.43 13.35
C ILE A 1 33.51 6.35 14.29
N GLU A 2 33.96 6.26 15.58
CA GLU A 2 33.49 5.28 16.55
C GLU A 2 31.99 5.38 16.82
N LEU A 3 31.44 6.56 17.06
CA LEU A 3 30.01 6.79 17.30
C LEU A 3 29.13 6.31 16.13
N VAL A 4 29.64 6.39 14.90
CA VAL A 4 28.91 5.89 13.74
C VAL A 4 28.87 4.37 13.73
N LYS A 5 30.03 3.72 14.01
CA LYS A 5 30.13 2.26 14.10
C LYS A 5 29.21 1.71 15.21
N ASP A 6 29.18 2.37 16.37
CA ASP A 6 28.32 1.98 17.49
C ASP A 6 26.83 2.07 17.15
N ASN A 7 26.41 3.07 16.36
CA ASN A 7 25.03 3.18 15.92
C ASN A 7 24.63 2.01 15.02
N TYR A 8 25.47 1.64 14.06
CA TYR A 8 25.19 0.51 13.16
C TYR A 8 25.28 -0.84 13.90
N ASP A 9 26.28 -1.02 14.79
CA ASP A 9 26.37 -2.23 15.62
C ASP A 9 25.11 -2.43 16.47
N TYR A 10 24.63 -1.34 17.06
CA TYR A 10 23.39 -1.38 17.85
C TYR A 10 22.18 -1.79 16.99
N ILE A 11 22.02 -1.20 15.80
CA ILE A 11 20.90 -1.46 14.92
C ILE A 11 20.89 -2.91 14.45
N PHE A 12 22.04 -3.40 13.99
CA PHE A 12 22.12 -4.74 13.38
C PHE A 12 22.15 -5.87 14.40
N ASN A 13 22.75 -5.66 15.57
CA ASN A 13 23.05 -6.72 16.53
C ASN A 13 22.27 -6.62 17.85
N LYS A 14 21.81 -5.43 18.25
CA LYS A 14 21.19 -5.22 19.55
C LYS A 14 19.72 -4.79 19.48
N TYR A 15 19.29 -4.15 18.38
CA TYR A 15 17.90 -3.71 18.24
C TYR A 15 17.02 -4.85 17.71
N PRO A 16 16.07 -5.35 18.51
CA PRO A 16 15.40 -6.63 18.22
C PRO A 16 14.46 -6.60 17.01
N PHE A 17 13.95 -5.42 16.65
CA PHE A 17 12.92 -5.29 15.61
C PHE A 17 13.43 -4.84 14.24
N PHE A 18 14.74 -4.57 14.09
CA PHE A 18 15.29 -4.04 12.83
C PHE A 18 15.10 -4.99 11.67
N TRP A 19 15.50 -6.26 11.82
CA TRP A 19 15.41 -7.25 10.75
C TRP A 19 13.97 -7.59 10.38
N GLU A 20 13.09 -7.63 11.38
CA GLU A 20 11.65 -7.81 11.16
C GLU A 20 11.07 -6.63 10.37
N ALA A 21 11.39 -5.39 10.78
CA ALA A 21 10.97 -4.17 10.11
C ALA A 21 11.47 -4.09 8.66
N LEU A 22 12.74 -4.45 8.43
CA LEU A 22 13.33 -4.48 7.09
C LEU A 22 12.63 -5.50 6.19
N LYS A 23 12.40 -6.72 6.70
CA LYS A 23 11.66 -7.77 5.99
C LYS A 23 10.23 -7.33 5.65
N ASN A 24 9.52 -6.74 6.60
CA ASN A 24 8.15 -6.28 6.41
C ASN A 24 8.08 -5.15 5.37
N SER A 25 8.94 -4.13 5.50
CA SER A 25 8.99 -3.01 4.54
C SER A 25 9.34 -3.48 3.13
N THR A 26 10.31 -4.40 2.99
CA THR A 26 10.64 -5.02 1.70
C THR A 26 9.45 -5.80 1.15
N THR A 27 8.74 -6.56 1.99
CA THR A 27 7.55 -7.30 1.56
C THR A 27 6.45 -6.35 1.08
N TRP A 28 6.17 -5.25 1.80
CA TRP A 28 5.19 -4.25 1.36
C TRP A 28 5.63 -3.52 0.09
N ALA A 29 6.92 -3.24 -0.09
CA ALA A 29 7.44 -2.67 -1.33
C ALA A 29 7.20 -3.59 -2.53
N ILE A 30 7.46 -4.89 -2.37
CA ILE A 30 7.20 -5.90 -3.41
C ILE A 30 5.69 -6.03 -3.68
N LEU A 31 4.87 -6.12 -2.64
CA LEU A 31 3.40 -6.21 -2.78
C LEU A 31 2.82 -4.94 -3.42
N GLY A 32 3.38 -3.77 -3.11
CA GLY A 32 3.02 -2.52 -3.80
C GLY A 32 3.26 -2.62 -5.30
N ALA A 33 4.44 -3.03 -5.73
CA ALA A 33 4.76 -3.14 -7.15
C ALA A 33 4.02 -4.30 -7.85
N VAL A 34 3.87 -5.47 -7.21
CA VAL A 34 3.40 -6.70 -7.86
C VAL A 34 1.89 -6.92 -7.72
N VAL A 35 1.27 -6.44 -6.65
CA VAL A 35 -0.17 -6.63 -6.40
C VAL A 35 -0.95 -5.33 -6.60
N GLN A 36 -0.50 -4.24 -5.96
CA GLN A 36 -1.22 -2.97 -6.01
C GLN A 36 -1.29 -2.40 -7.43
N ILE A 37 -0.19 -2.44 -8.21
CA ILE A 37 -0.19 -1.89 -9.57
C ILE A 37 -1.10 -2.65 -10.55
N PRO A 38 -1.07 -4.00 -10.63
CA PRO A 38 -2.05 -4.72 -11.43
C PRO A 38 -3.51 -4.42 -11.02
N VAL A 39 -3.81 -4.38 -9.72
CA VAL A 39 -5.16 -4.04 -9.23
C VAL A 39 -5.54 -2.62 -9.66
N ALA A 40 -4.66 -1.63 -9.44
CA ALA A 40 -4.90 -0.25 -9.87
C ALA A 40 -5.09 -0.14 -11.39
N THR A 41 -4.32 -0.91 -12.18
CA THR A 41 -4.43 -0.95 -13.64
C THR A 41 -5.78 -1.51 -14.09
N LEU A 42 -6.23 -2.61 -13.49
CA LEU A 42 -7.54 -3.20 -13.80
C LEU A 42 -8.67 -2.21 -13.48
N ILE A 43 -8.61 -1.55 -12.32
CA ILE A 43 -9.58 -0.52 -11.94
C ILE A 43 -9.53 0.65 -12.93
N ALA A 44 -8.34 1.15 -13.29
CA ALA A 44 -8.19 2.24 -14.25
C ALA A 44 -8.76 1.88 -15.63
N LEU A 45 -8.50 0.66 -16.11
CA LEU A 45 -9.09 0.15 -17.37
C LEU A 45 -10.62 0.09 -17.28
N ALA A 46 -11.18 -0.39 -16.16
CA ALA A 46 -12.63 -0.40 -15.95
C ALA A 46 -13.21 1.02 -15.94
N LEU A 47 -12.55 1.95 -15.24
CA LEU A 47 -12.97 3.35 -15.15
C LEU A 47 -12.75 4.15 -16.44
N SER A 48 -11.94 3.67 -17.37
CA SER A 48 -11.72 4.30 -18.68
C SER A 48 -12.83 4.01 -19.69
N ARG A 49 -13.70 3.02 -19.41
CA ARG A 49 -14.78 2.60 -20.33
C ARG A 49 -15.78 3.73 -20.57
N LYS A 50 -16.30 3.80 -21.80
CA LYS A 50 -17.35 4.76 -22.22
C LYS A 50 -18.74 4.18 -21.93
N ILE A 51 -19.10 3.97 -20.66
CA ILE A 51 -20.42 3.47 -20.24
C ILE A 51 -21.20 4.52 -19.45
N LYS A 52 -22.54 4.45 -19.50
CA LYS A 52 -23.39 5.37 -18.74
C LYS A 52 -23.09 5.28 -17.24
N GLY A 53 -22.96 6.42 -16.57
CA GLY A 53 -22.70 6.48 -15.12
C GLY A 53 -21.24 6.36 -14.71
N ILE A 54 -20.29 6.05 -15.62
CA ILE A 54 -18.88 5.86 -15.26
C ILE A 54 -18.25 7.11 -14.61
N LYS A 55 -18.69 8.31 -15.01
CA LYS A 55 -18.22 9.57 -14.39
C LYS A 55 -18.58 9.62 -12.92
N PHE A 56 -19.78 9.20 -12.55
CA PHE A 56 -20.19 9.14 -11.14
C PHE A 56 -19.34 8.12 -10.37
N VAL A 57 -19.18 6.91 -10.90
CA VAL A 57 -18.33 5.87 -10.28
C VAL A 57 -16.90 6.35 -10.08
N ARG A 58 -16.33 7.03 -11.10
CA ARG A 58 -15.00 7.62 -11.01
C ARG A 58 -14.90 8.66 -9.89
N ASN A 59 -15.87 9.56 -9.78
CA ASN A 59 -15.89 10.57 -8.73
C ASN A 59 -15.99 9.94 -7.35
N VAL A 60 -16.88 8.95 -7.15
CA VAL A 60 -17.00 8.21 -5.88
C VAL A 60 -15.70 7.48 -5.53
N TYR A 61 -15.01 6.88 -6.51
CA TYR A 61 -13.74 6.20 -6.29
C TYR A 61 -12.61 7.15 -5.86
N ILE A 62 -12.67 8.42 -6.27
CA ILE A 62 -11.67 9.43 -5.90
C ILE A 62 -11.85 9.92 -4.46
N ILE A 63 -13.09 9.96 -3.92
CA ILE A 63 -13.40 10.53 -2.60
C ILE A 63 -12.49 9.96 -1.47
N PRO A 64 -12.29 8.63 -1.33
CA PRO A 64 -11.43 8.09 -0.27
C PRO A 64 -9.99 8.63 -0.33
N ASN A 65 -9.48 8.99 -1.51
CA ASN A 65 -8.12 9.52 -1.67
C ASN A 65 -7.96 10.97 -1.24
N MET A 66 -9.07 11.68 -0.99
CA MET A 66 -9.06 13.04 -0.44
C MET A 66 -8.97 13.03 1.10
N ILE A 67 -9.19 11.87 1.72
CA ILE A 67 -9.11 11.69 3.16
C ILE A 67 -7.64 11.55 3.55
N SER A 68 -7.21 12.19 4.65
CA SER A 68 -5.83 12.05 5.12
C SER A 68 -5.53 10.59 5.50
N THR A 69 -4.28 10.15 5.29
CA THR A 69 -3.84 8.78 5.64
C THR A 69 -4.02 8.49 7.13
N ALA A 70 -3.88 9.50 7.99
CA ALA A 70 -4.13 9.38 9.42
C ALA A 70 -5.61 9.07 9.73
N ALA A 71 -6.55 9.83 9.12
CA ALA A 71 -7.99 9.60 9.30
C ALA A 71 -8.39 8.21 8.76
N MET A 72 -7.81 7.79 7.63
CA MET A 72 -8.04 6.45 7.11
C MET A 72 -7.47 5.36 8.02
N GLY A 73 -6.32 5.56 8.65
CA GLY A 73 -5.79 4.64 9.67
C GLY A 73 -6.79 4.44 10.81
N VAL A 74 -7.41 5.53 11.29
CA VAL A 74 -8.46 5.46 12.32
C VAL A 74 -9.71 4.73 11.80
N ILE A 75 -10.14 4.98 10.56
CA ILE A 75 -11.28 4.26 9.95
C ILE A 75 -11.00 2.76 9.90
N PHE A 76 -9.83 2.35 9.42
CA PHE A 76 -9.45 0.93 9.39
C PHE A 76 -9.37 0.33 10.80
N LEU A 77 -8.87 1.08 11.79
CA LEU A 77 -8.87 0.63 13.19
C LEU A 77 -10.28 0.31 13.68
N GLN A 78 -11.28 1.13 13.30
CA GLN A 78 -12.68 0.88 13.64
C GLN A 78 -13.27 -0.32 12.87
N LEU A 79 -12.92 -0.47 11.59
CA LEU A 79 -13.34 -1.61 10.77
C LEU A 79 -12.84 -2.95 11.33
N TYR A 80 -11.61 -2.96 11.89
CA TYR A 80 -10.99 -4.14 12.50
C TYR A 80 -11.36 -4.33 13.98
N ASN A 81 -12.17 -3.45 14.57
CA ASN A 81 -12.55 -3.57 15.97
C ASN A 81 -13.32 -4.88 16.24
N PRO A 82 -12.92 -5.71 17.22
CA PRO A 82 -13.54 -7.01 17.45
C PRO A 82 -15.00 -6.93 17.91
N SER A 83 -15.40 -5.83 18.56
CA SER A 83 -16.74 -5.69 19.16
C SER A 83 -17.80 -5.16 18.21
N TYR A 84 -17.45 -4.16 17.37
CA TYR A 84 -18.40 -3.47 16.49
C TYR A 84 -17.90 -3.29 15.04
N GLY A 85 -16.66 -3.69 14.75
CA GLY A 85 -16.11 -3.64 13.39
C GLY A 85 -16.78 -4.67 12.48
N ILE A 86 -16.75 -4.39 11.17
CA ILE A 86 -17.40 -5.25 10.17
C ILE A 86 -16.56 -6.48 9.80
N ILE A 87 -15.28 -6.51 10.12
CA ILE A 87 -14.38 -7.59 9.69
C ILE A 87 -14.60 -8.87 10.50
N ASN A 88 -14.76 -8.78 11.82
CA ASN A 88 -15.00 -9.97 12.64
C ASN A 88 -16.31 -10.72 12.27
N PRO A 89 -17.45 -10.06 12.02
CA PRO A 89 -18.64 -10.73 11.48
C PRO A 89 -18.38 -11.48 10.16
N ILE A 90 -17.58 -10.91 9.26
CA ILE A 90 -17.20 -11.57 7.98
C ILE A 90 -16.35 -12.82 8.27
N ILE A 91 -15.35 -12.74 9.16
CA ILE A 91 -14.53 -13.89 9.54
C ILE A 91 -15.41 -14.99 10.19
N ARG A 92 -16.39 -14.62 10.97
CA ARG A 92 -17.33 -15.58 11.61
C ARG A 92 -18.19 -16.36 10.62
N LEU A 93 -18.34 -15.91 9.38
CA LEU A 93 -18.97 -16.73 8.33
C LEU A 93 -18.17 -18.00 8.03
N PHE A 94 -16.84 -17.95 8.21
CA PHE A 94 -15.93 -19.07 7.97
C PHE A 94 -15.47 -19.76 9.26
N ASN A 95 -15.36 -19.01 10.36
CA ASN A 95 -14.99 -19.51 11.68
C ASN A 95 -15.92 -18.92 12.76
N LYS A 96 -17.00 -19.64 13.07
CA LYS A 96 -18.09 -19.19 13.95
C LYS A 96 -17.64 -18.75 15.35
N ASN A 97 -16.53 -19.31 15.85
CA ASN A 97 -16.03 -19.04 17.20
C ASN A 97 -14.95 -17.95 17.24
N PHE A 98 -14.72 -17.24 16.13
CA PHE A 98 -13.72 -16.18 16.09
C PHE A 98 -14.17 -14.95 16.87
N THR A 99 -13.44 -14.62 17.94
CA THR A 99 -13.71 -13.47 18.81
C THR A 99 -12.48 -12.57 19.00
N ASP A 100 -11.32 -13.01 18.51
CA ASP A 100 -10.06 -12.34 18.75
C ASP A 100 -9.93 -11.01 18.01
N ASN A 101 -9.02 -10.15 18.50
CA ASN A 101 -8.62 -8.95 17.78
C ASN A 101 -7.58 -9.32 16.71
N ILE A 102 -7.99 -9.25 15.43
CA ILE A 102 -7.13 -9.60 14.30
C ILE A 102 -5.80 -8.83 14.26
N LEU A 103 -5.79 -7.58 14.78
CA LEU A 103 -4.60 -6.73 14.81
C LEU A 103 -3.57 -7.15 15.87
N LEU A 104 -3.94 -8.03 16.79
CA LEU A 104 -3.04 -8.57 17.83
C LEU A 104 -2.53 -9.98 17.49
N LEU A 105 -3.02 -10.59 16.43
CA LEU A 105 -2.62 -11.93 16.00
C LEU A 105 -1.50 -11.85 14.97
N LYS A 106 -0.37 -12.51 15.24
CA LYS A 106 0.76 -12.60 14.31
C LYS A 106 0.32 -13.27 13.00
N GLY A 107 0.63 -12.65 11.87
CA GLY A 107 0.16 -13.07 10.55
C GLY A 107 -1.15 -12.37 10.14
N PRO A 108 -2.29 -12.60 10.79
CA PRO A 108 -3.52 -11.87 10.48
C PRO A 108 -3.39 -10.35 10.54
N ALA A 109 -2.64 -9.80 11.52
CA ALA A 109 -2.36 -8.37 11.61
C ALA A 109 -1.58 -7.86 10.39
N PHE A 110 -0.58 -8.62 9.92
CA PHE A 110 0.17 -8.27 8.72
C PHE A 110 -0.72 -8.26 7.47
N ILE A 111 -1.61 -9.24 7.32
CA ILE A 111 -2.58 -9.31 6.22
C ILE A 111 -3.55 -8.12 6.29
N ALA A 112 -4.09 -7.82 7.47
CA ALA A 112 -5.00 -6.70 7.67
C ALA A 112 -4.37 -5.35 7.27
N MET A 113 -3.11 -5.12 7.68
CA MET A 113 -2.35 -3.93 7.27
C MET A 113 -2.06 -3.90 5.78
N THR A 114 -1.69 -5.04 5.20
CA THR A 114 -1.47 -5.16 3.76
C THR A 114 -2.73 -4.86 2.97
N CYS A 115 -3.88 -5.35 3.43
CA CYS A 115 -5.18 -5.02 2.83
C CYS A 115 -5.48 -3.52 2.90
N ALA A 116 -5.25 -2.88 4.06
CA ALA A 116 -5.40 -1.44 4.21
C ALA A 116 -4.47 -0.67 3.26
N TYR A 117 -3.20 -1.05 3.17
CA TYR A 117 -2.22 -0.45 2.26
C TYR A 117 -2.60 -0.60 0.79
N ILE A 118 -2.98 -1.82 0.35
CA ILE A 118 -3.39 -2.08 -1.04
C ILE A 118 -4.68 -1.36 -1.39
N PHE A 119 -5.62 -1.18 -0.45
CA PHE A 119 -6.87 -0.46 -0.68
C PHE A 119 -6.63 1.00 -1.11
N PHE A 120 -5.53 1.61 -0.67
CA PHE A 120 -5.10 2.96 -1.05
C PHE A 120 -4.50 3.06 -2.47
N THR A 121 -5.11 2.41 -3.45
CA THR A 121 -4.63 2.47 -4.85
C THR A 121 -5.05 3.74 -5.61
N GLY A 122 -5.84 4.62 -5.02
CA GLY A 122 -6.56 5.65 -5.77
C GLY A 122 -5.68 6.63 -6.51
N THR A 123 -4.64 7.20 -5.88
CA THR A 123 -3.70 8.11 -6.55
C THR A 123 -3.01 7.40 -7.72
N THR A 124 -2.55 6.17 -7.50
CA THR A 124 -1.92 5.33 -8.54
C THR A 124 -2.90 5.04 -9.67
N THR A 125 -4.14 4.67 -9.34
CA THR A 125 -5.21 4.43 -10.33
C THR A 125 -5.49 5.68 -11.16
N LEU A 126 -5.53 6.86 -10.55
CA LEU A 126 -5.74 8.13 -11.26
C LEU A 126 -4.60 8.46 -12.23
N MET A 127 -3.35 8.22 -11.83
CA MET A 127 -2.19 8.41 -12.71
C MET A 127 -2.27 7.48 -13.94
N ILE A 128 -2.60 6.20 -13.71
CA ILE A 128 -2.77 5.22 -14.78
C ILE A 128 -3.96 5.61 -15.67
N LEU A 129 -5.11 5.96 -15.07
CA LEU A 129 -6.33 6.36 -15.80
C LEU A 129 -6.08 7.57 -16.71
N GLY A 130 -5.36 8.60 -16.21
CA GLY A 130 -5.00 9.77 -17.00
C GLY A 130 -4.22 9.40 -18.25
N ASN A 131 -3.25 8.49 -18.12
CA ASN A 131 -2.46 8.01 -19.27
C ASN A 131 -3.26 7.09 -20.21
N ILE A 132 -4.17 6.26 -19.71
CA ILE A 132 -5.09 5.48 -20.53
C ILE A 132 -5.98 6.41 -21.36
N MET A 133 -6.46 7.50 -20.77
CA MET A 133 -7.31 8.47 -21.47
C MET A 133 -6.54 9.33 -22.47
N ALA A 134 -5.23 9.43 -22.36
CA ALA A 134 -4.36 10.14 -23.30
C ALA A 134 -4.01 9.30 -24.55
N VAL A 135 -4.35 8.01 -24.59
CA VAL A 135 -4.16 7.17 -25.79
C VAL A 135 -5.08 7.69 -26.89
N PRO A 136 -4.54 8.05 -28.09
CA PRO A 136 -5.31 8.57 -29.20
C PRO A 136 -6.46 7.63 -29.61
N GLU A 137 -7.62 8.20 -29.92
CA GLU A 137 -8.80 7.42 -30.33
C GLU A 137 -8.56 6.70 -31.67
N GLU A 138 -7.80 7.34 -32.59
CA GLU A 138 -7.45 6.74 -33.88
C GLU A 138 -6.71 5.40 -33.73
N VAL A 139 -5.85 5.28 -32.71
CA VAL A 139 -5.13 4.02 -32.43
C VAL A 139 -6.11 2.94 -31.97
N ARG A 140 -7.12 3.32 -31.18
CA ARG A 140 -8.16 2.41 -30.70
C ARG A 140 -9.11 1.97 -31.81
N GLU A 141 -9.47 2.89 -32.71
CA GLU A 141 -10.30 2.60 -33.87
C GLU A 141 -9.59 1.69 -34.87
N ALA A 142 -8.32 1.97 -35.18
CA ALA A 142 -7.50 1.10 -36.00
C ALA A 142 -7.42 -0.33 -35.45
N ALA A 143 -7.17 -0.46 -34.16
CA ALA A 143 -7.15 -1.76 -33.49
C ALA A 143 -8.48 -2.51 -33.55
N MET A 144 -9.61 -1.80 -33.51
CA MET A 144 -10.93 -2.40 -33.66
C MET A 144 -11.15 -2.92 -35.11
N LEU A 145 -10.66 -2.21 -36.12
CA LEU A 145 -10.69 -2.66 -37.50
C LEU A 145 -9.86 -3.95 -37.71
N ASP A 146 -8.74 -4.07 -36.97
CA ASP A 146 -7.90 -5.26 -36.95
C ASP A 146 -8.45 -6.40 -36.06
N GLY A 147 -9.68 -6.25 -35.51
CA GLY A 147 -10.36 -7.26 -34.70
C GLY A 147 -9.93 -7.28 -33.24
N ALA A 148 -9.14 -6.29 -32.77
CA ALA A 148 -8.77 -6.14 -31.38
C ALA A 148 -9.76 -5.21 -30.65
N SER A 149 -10.75 -5.80 -29.97
CA SER A 149 -11.75 -5.08 -29.17
C SER A 149 -11.75 -5.53 -27.70
N GLY A 150 -12.26 -4.69 -26.82
CA GLY A 150 -12.43 -5.02 -25.41
C GLY A 150 -11.11 -5.35 -24.70
N LEU A 151 -11.02 -6.51 -24.07
CA LEU A 151 -9.83 -6.96 -23.34
C LEU A 151 -8.60 -7.16 -24.23
N LYS A 152 -8.80 -7.57 -25.51
CA LYS A 152 -7.69 -7.69 -26.46
C LYS A 152 -7.06 -6.33 -26.74
N GLN A 153 -7.86 -5.29 -26.93
CA GLN A 153 -7.38 -3.93 -27.12
C GLN A 153 -6.63 -3.42 -25.89
N ASP A 154 -7.14 -3.71 -24.67
CA ASP A 154 -6.46 -3.32 -23.45
C ASP A 154 -5.07 -3.96 -23.35
N TRP A 155 -4.99 -5.28 -23.58
CA TRP A 155 -3.78 -6.06 -23.39
C TRP A 155 -2.70 -5.78 -24.45
N PHE A 156 -3.10 -5.69 -25.71
CA PHE A 156 -2.16 -5.57 -26.83
C PHE A 156 -1.87 -4.12 -27.25
N ILE A 157 -2.74 -3.17 -26.91
CA ILE A 157 -2.59 -1.77 -27.31
C ILE A 157 -2.43 -0.86 -26.08
N THR A 158 -3.45 -0.83 -25.20
CA THR A 158 -3.49 0.15 -24.09
C THR A 158 -2.35 -0.06 -23.10
N ILE A 159 -2.17 -1.27 -22.57
CA ILE A 159 -1.13 -1.58 -21.58
C ILE A 159 0.28 -1.34 -22.13
N PRO A 160 0.65 -1.81 -23.35
CA PRO A 160 1.95 -1.49 -23.93
C PRO A 160 2.20 0.01 -24.14
N MET A 161 1.18 0.78 -24.50
CA MET A 161 1.32 2.22 -24.69
C MET A 161 1.59 2.98 -23.39
N ILE A 162 1.00 2.54 -22.28
CA ILE A 162 1.19 3.15 -20.95
C ILE A 162 2.33 2.52 -20.13
N LYS A 163 3.14 1.63 -20.72
CA LYS A 163 4.22 0.92 -20.00
C LYS A 163 5.19 1.83 -19.25
N GLY A 164 5.44 3.04 -19.77
CA GLY A 164 6.26 4.05 -19.10
C GLY A 164 5.64 4.48 -17.78
N THR A 165 4.36 4.80 -17.79
CA THR A 165 3.59 5.13 -16.57
C THR A 165 3.57 3.97 -15.60
N LEU A 166 3.33 2.74 -16.07
CA LEU A 166 3.32 1.56 -15.20
C LEU A 166 4.66 1.37 -14.47
N LYS A 167 5.79 1.57 -15.16
CA LYS A 167 7.11 1.54 -14.53
C LYS A 167 7.24 2.61 -13.44
N THR A 168 6.87 3.85 -13.75
CA THR A 168 6.93 4.96 -12.79
C THR A 168 6.10 4.70 -11.56
N VAL A 169 4.83 4.31 -11.73
CA VAL A 169 3.94 4.04 -10.57
C VAL A 169 4.37 2.80 -9.80
N SER A 170 5.03 1.81 -10.44
CA SER A 170 5.60 0.66 -9.72
C SER A 170 6.74 1.07 -8.80
N ILE A 171 7.62 1.97 -9.25
CA ILE A 171 8.70 2.52 -8.41
C ILE A 171 8.09 3.30 -7.25
N LEU A 172 7.09 4.16 -7.51
CA LEU A 172 6.41 4.93 -6.47
C LEU A 172 5.72 4.03 -5.44
N ALA A 173 5.05 2.96 -5.89
CA ALA A 173 4.40 2.00 -4.99
C ALA A 173 5.42 1.22 -4.14
N ALA A 174 6.55 0.80 -4.73
CA ALA A 174 7.63 0.17 -3.98
C ALA A 174 8.20 1.12 -2.92
N THR A 175 8.47 2.38 -3.28
CA THR A 175 8.92 3.40 -2.34
C THR A 175 7.90 3.63 -1.22
N ALA A 176 6.60 3.72 -1.55
CA ALA A 176 5.54 3.87 -0.55
C ALA A 176 5.50 2.70 0.45
N GLY A 177 5.77 1.47 -0.01
CA GLY A 177 5.87 0.28 0.85
C GLY A 177 7.01 0.37 1.87
N PHE A 178 8.17 0.92 1.48
CA PHE A 178 9.25 1.21 2.41
C PHE A 178 8.88 2.32 3.39
N LEU A 179 8.17 3.36 2.93
CA LEU A 179 7.76 4.52 3.73
C LEU A 179 6.49 4.27 4.56
N LEU A 180 6.00 3.03 4.63
CA LEU A 180 4.78 2.69 5.34
C LEU A 180 4.93 2.98 6.84
N TYR A 181 4.24 4.03 7.30
CA TYR A 181 4.31 4.51 8.68
C TYR A 181 2.92 4.62 9.34
N ASN A 182 1.98 5.31 8.67
CA ASN A 182 0.69 5.63 9.26
C ASN A 182 -0.13 4.38 9.60
N GLU A 183 -0.13 3.39 8.73
CA GLU A 183 -0.83 2.13 8.92
C GLU A 183 -0.28 1.39 10.14
N VAL A 184 1.05 1.32 10.27
CA VAL A 184 1.68 0.71 11.46
C VAL A 184 1.33 1.49 12.71
N TYR A 185 1.44 2.82 12.66
CA TYR A 185 1.20 3.70 13.80
C TYR A 185 -0.24 3.63 14.32
N PHE A 186 -1.23 3.68 13.43
CA PHE A 186 -2.63 3.71 13.83
C PHE A 186 -3.22 2.33 14.11
N LEU A 187 -2.81 1.28 13.37
CA LEU A 187 -3.43 -0.03 13.48
C LEU A 187 -2.79 -0.90 14.56
N THR A 188 -1.47 -1.03 14.59
CA THR A 188 -0.79 -2.03 15.41
C THR A 188 0.27 -1.48 16.33
N LYS A 189 0.84 -0.32 16.04
CA LYS A 189 2.01 0.24 16.73
C LYS A 189 3.19 -0.74 16.76
N GLY A 190 3.37 -1.53 15.70
CA GLY A 190 4.39 -2.57 15.61
C GLY A 190 4.03 -3.89 16.32
N ALA A 191 2.89 -3.97 17.03
CA ALA A 191 2.47 -5.22 17.66
C ALA A 191 2.29 -6.35 16.64
N ALA A 192 2.25 -7.59 17.12
CA ALA A 192 2.04 -8.79 16.32
C ALA A 192 3.02 -8.97 15.14
N GLY A 193 4.23 -8.41 15.27
CA GLY A 193 5.27 -8.57 14.25
C GLY A 193 5.09 -7.70 13.01
N THR A 194 4.53 -6.51 13.16
CA THR A 194 4.19 -5.59 12.06
C THR A 194 5.04 -4.33 12.02
N TYR A 195 6.24 -4.34 12.60
CA TYR A 195 7.17 -3.22 12.48
C TYR A 195 7.49 -2.89 11.02
N SER A 196 7.58 -1.59 10.72
CA SER A 196 8.15 -1.05 9.49
C SER A 196 9.42 -0.24 9.79
N ILE A 197 10.27 -0.06 8.80
CA ILE A 197 11.51 0.75 8.97
C ILE A 197 11.16 2.18 9.37
N SER A 198 10.17 2.81 8.73
CA SER A 198 9.74 4.17 9.09
C SER A 198 9.21 4.27 10.52
N TYR A 199 8.54 3.23 11.02
CA TYR A 199 8.07 3.19 12.40
C TYR A 199 9.23 3.04 13.38
N VAL A 200 10.25 2.22 13.07
CA VAL A 200 11.49 2.08 13.86
C VAL A 200 12.24 3.41 13.95
N ILE A 201 12.37 4.16 12.85
CA ILE A 201 13.00 5.49 12.84
C ILE A 201 12.32 6.42 13.85
N ARG A 202 10.98 6.47 13.81
CA ARG A 202 10.21 7.30 14.75
C ARG A 202 10.37 6.82 16.19
N GLU A 203 10.34 5.52 16.43
CA GLU A 203 10.48 4.96 17.78
C GLU A 203 11.82 5.35 18.40
N LEU A 204 12.92 5.22 17.66
CA LEU A 204 14.25 5.62 18.09
C LEU A 204 14.39 7.13 18.28
N ALA A 205 13.77 7.94 17.41
CA ALA A 205 13.90 9.39 17.44
C ALA A 205 13.03 10.05 18.52
N ILE A 206 11.81 9.56 18.78
CA ILE A 206 10.80 10.29 19.55
C ILE A 206 10.31 9.49 20.76
N THR A 207 10.08 8.18 20.62
CA THR A 207 9.37 7.38 21.62
C THR A 207 10.31 6.76 22.63
N SER A 208 11.59 6.59 22.28
CA SER A 208 12.60 6.04 23.20
C SER A 208 12.79 6.96 24.42
N PRO A 209 12.91 6.41 25.64
CA PRO A 209 13.16 7.18 26.88
C PRO A 209 14.42 8.06 26.82
N ARG A 210 15.35 7.69 25.95
CA ARG A 210 16.52 8.52 25.59
C ARG A 210 16.47 8.68 24.08
N THR A 211 16.20 9.88 23.59
CA THR A 211 16.23 10.21 22.17
C THR A 211 17.53 9.72 21.52
N GLN A 212 17.40 8.87 20.52
CA GLN A 212 18.52 8.20 19.87
C GLN A 212 18.66 8.66 18.42
N PHE A 213 18.74 9.99 18.22
CA PHE A 213 18.78 10.59 16.87
C PHE A 213 19.88 10.02 15.98
N GLY A 214 21.07 9.71 16.52
CA GLY A 214 22.15 9.10 15.74
C GLY A 214 21.77 7.73 15.19
N ARG A 215 21.08 6.92 15.99
CA ARG A 215 20.58 5.59 15.57
C ARG A 215 19.41 5.70 14.60
N ALA A 216 18.47 6.61 14.87
CA ALA A 216 17.35 6.88 13.96
C ALA A 216 17.86 7.32 12.57
N ASN A 217 18.86 8.23 12.52
CA ASN A 217 19.48 8.66 11.28
C ASN A 217 20.21 7.51 10.56
N ALA A 218 20.88 6.62 11.30
CA ALA A 218 21.54 5.47 10.70
C ALA A 218 20.52 4.50 10.07
N VAL A 219 19.35 4.28 10.69
CA VAL A 219 18.24 3.50 10.06
C VAL A 219 17.69 4.22 8.85
N ALA A 220 17.50 5.54 8.90
CA ALA A 220 17.00 6.33 7.78
C ALA A 220 17.93 6.31 6.55
N LEU A 221 19.24 6.18 6.76
CA LEU A 221 20.22 6.03 5.67
C LEU A 221 20.18 4.64 5.00
N ILE A 222 19.64 3.63 5.70
CA ILE A 222 19.47 2.27 5.15
C ILE A 222 18.14 2.17 4.35
N GLN A 223 17.15 2.99 4.71
CA GLN A 223 15.84 3.04 4.06
C GLN A 223 15.90 3.68 2.67
#